data_8602680e34bae1c1eb46b7c78051a12b
#
_entry.id   8602680e34bae1c1eb46b7c78051a12b
#
_cell.length_a   1.000
_cell.length_b   1.000
_cell.length_c   1.000
_cell.angle_alpha   90.00
_cell.angle_beta   90.00
_cell.angle_gamma   90.00
#
_symmetry.space_group_name_H-M   'P 1'
#
loop_
_entity.id
_entity.type
_entity.pdbx_description
1 polymer ?
#
loop_
_entity_poly.entity_id
_entity_poly.type
_entity_poly.pdbx_seq_one_letter_code
_entity_poly.pdbx_strand_id
1 'polypeptide(L)'
;GIRDAQENMMQTEFQDRLAVITGASSGIGLALCGALLARGAKVLTMSRTAGELPALKEIYGERLQWCAGDVTCQDDLQQLARRAAVLGPVVWLVPCAGIAEMADSLDMLAFQRQWAVNGAGALNTLAALRGELASPASVVFVSSFLTGSSFPGLAAYIAGKAALAAQARTLAVEFARYDVRINLVSPGPTATSMWDHLGLSESELDDVADTLGKRLLPGHFLDASAVANVIIFQLSQGARGVYGQDWKVDNGYTLS
;
A
#
# COMPACT_ATOMS: atom_id res chain seq x y z
N GLY A 1 25.48 19.65 -17.00
CA GLY A 1 24.90 20.90 -16.47
C GLY A 1 23.86 20.63 -15.37
N ILE A 2 23.13 21.62 -14.91
CA ILE A 2 22.11 21.50 -13.84
C ILE A 2 21.03 20.47 -14.22
N ARG A 3 20.65 20.40 -15.50
CA ARG A 3 19.69 19.39 -16.00
C ARG A 3 20.21 17.98 -15.82
N ASP A 4 21.45 17.71 -16.21
CA ASP A 4 22.06 16.39 -16.13
C ASP A 4 22.22 15.94 -14.67
N ALA A 5 22.50 16.88 -13.77
CA ALA A 5 22.57 16.60 -12.33
C ALA A 5 21.19 16.29 -11.73
N GLN A 6 20.13 16.96 -12.18
CA GLN A 6 18.77 16.69 -11.74
C GLN A 6 18.25 15.36 -12.30
N GLU A 7 18.51 15.05 -13.56
CA GLU A 7 18.17 13.76 -14.17
C GLU A 7 18.91 12.61 -13.49
N ASN A 8 20.20 12.80 -13.18
CA ASN A 8 20.99 11.82 -12.44
C ASN A 8 20.46 11.61 -11.01
N MET A 9 20.06 12.67 -10.31
CA MET A 9 19.47 12.57 -8.98
C MET A 9 18.13 11.81 -9.00
N MET A 10 17.29 12.04 -10.02
CA MET A 10 16.03 11.32 -10.18
C MET A 10 16.23 9.84 -10.52
N GLN A 11 17.26 9.51 -11.31
CA GLN A 11 17.59 8.13 -11.68
C GLN A 11 18.21 7.33 -10.53
N THR A 12 18.89 7.98 -9.58
CA THR A 12 19.63 7.32 -8.50
C THR A 12 18.94 7.43 -7.14
N GLU A 13 17.78 8.11 -7.06
CA GLU A 13 17.08 8.36 -5.80
C GLU A 13 16.82 7.09 -4.99
N PHE A 14 16.45 6.00 -5.66
CA PHE A 14 16.09 4.73 -5.01
C PHE A 14 17.28 3.80 -4.80
N GLN A 15 18.42 4.07 -5.42
CA GLN A 15 19.57 3.15 -5.43
C GLN A 15 20.08 2.86 -4.02
N ASP A 16 20.11 1.57 -3.66
CA ASP A 16 20.65 1.04 -2.40
C ASP A 16 19.97 1.55 -1.12
N ARG A 17 18.82 2.19 -1.24
CA ARG A 17 18.06 2.71 -0.11
C ARG A 17 16.88 1.79 0.20
N LEU A 18 16.45 1.76 1.46
CA LEU A 18 15.52 0.76 1.98
C LEU A 18 14.08 1.23 1.93
N ALA A 19 13.24 0.40 1.30
CA ALA A 19 11.78 0.44 1.42
C ALA A 19 11.29 -0.74 2.27
N VAL A 20 10.32 -0.49 3.13
CA VAL A 20 9.59 -1.54 3.85
C VAL A 20 8.15 -1.55 3.37
N ILE A 21 7.68 -2.72 2.92
CA ILE A 21 6.32 -2.92 2.40
C ILE A 21 5.71 -4.10 3.12
N THR A 22 4.52 -3.93 3.67
CA THR A 22 3.72 -5.08 4.12
C THR A 22 2.74 -5.51 3.05
N GLY A 23 2.46 -6.82 2.95
CA GLY A 23 1.50 -7.32 1.98
C GLY A 23 1.98 -7.34 0.53
N ALA A 24 3.27 -7.59 0.29
CA ALA A 24 3.85 -7.60 -1.06
C ALA A 24 3.82 -8.99 -1.74
N SER A 25 3.15 -9.99 -1.17
CA SER A 25 3.08 -11.34 -1.75
C SER A 25 2.24 -11.42 -3.01
N SER A 26 1.38 -10.44 -3.27
CA SER A 26 0.49 -10.36 -4.42
C SER A 26 0.02 -8.92 -4.67
N GLY A 27 -0.70 -8.71 -5.77
CA GLY A 27 -1.43 -7.48 -6.06
C GLY A 27 -0.58 -6.21 -6.12
N ILE A 28 -1.11 -5.13 -5.57
CA ILE A 28 -0.47 -3.81 -5.61
C ILE A 28 0.88 -3.82 -4.87
N GLY A 29 0.95 -4.47 -3.71
CA GLY A 29 2.18 -4.58 -2.94
C GLY A 29 3.30 -5.30 -3.71
N LEU A 30 2.96 -6.37 -4.44
CA LEU A 30 3.91 -7.09 -5.28
C LEU A 30 4.40 -6.22 -6.45
N ALA A 31 3.49 -5.53 -7.14
CA ALA A 31 3.85 -4.62 -8.23
C ALA A 31 4.76 -3.49 -7.75
N LEU A 32 4.45 -2.92 -6.58
CA LEU A 32 5.27 -1.89 -5.95
C LEU A 32 6.67 -2.42 -5.61
N CYS A 33 6.73 -3.60 -5.00
CA CYS A 33 7.99 -4.25 -4.65
C CYS A 33 8.89 -4.43 -5.88
N GLY A 34 8.34 -5.01 -6.96
CA GLY A 34 9.09 -5.20 -8.21
C GLY A 34 9.55 -3.88 -8.84
N ALA A 35 8.70 -2.86 -8.82
CA ALA A 35 9.02 -1.54 -9.38
C ALA A 35 10.13 -0.81 -8.59
N LEU A 36 10.14 -0.92 -7.27
CA LEU A 36 11.20 -0.36 -6.42
C LEU A 36 12.52 -1.11 -6.61
N LEU A 37 12.48 -2.44 -6.66
CA LEU A 37 13.67 -3.26 -6.94
C LEU A 37 14.27 -2.92 -8.31
N ALA A 38 13.44 -2.73 -9.34
CA ALA A 38 13.88 -2.34 -10.67
C ALA A 38 14.57 -0.96 -10.69
N ARG A 39 14.29 -0.10 -9.72
CA ARG A 39 14.94 1.20 -9.52
C ARG A 39 16.18 1.12 -8.64
N GLY A 40 16.58 -0.08 -8.23
CA GLY A 40 17.77 -0.31 -7.42
C GLY A 40 17.56 -0.18 -5.92
N ALA A 41 16.33 -0.05 -5.43
CA ALA A 41 16.04 -0.06 -4.00
C ALA A 41 16.31 -1.44 -3.37
N LYS A 42 16.58 -1.44 -2.08
CA LYS A 42 16.45 -2.63 -1.23
C LYS A 42 15.03 -2.65 -0.67
N VAL A 43 14.41 -3.81 -0.65
CA VAL A 43 13.04 -3.99 -0.14
C VAL A 43 13.03 -5.05 0.95
N LEU A 44 12.52 -4.68 2.11
CA LEU A 44 12.13 -5.59 3.18
C LEU A 44 10.61 -5.69 3.19
N THR A 45 10.08 -6.90 3.12
CA THR A 45 8.64 -7.12 3.14
C THR A 45 8.24 -8.21 4.12
N MET A 46 7.04 -8.05 4.69
CA MET A 46 6.40 -9.05 5.54
C MET A 46 5.01 -9.37 5.00
N SER A 47 4.71 -10.64 4.95
CA SER A 47 3.40 -11.19 4.61
C SER A 47 3.23 -12.56 5.25
N ARG A 48 1.99 -13.04 5.35
CA ARG A 48 1.71 -14.34 5.95
C ARG A 48 2.31 -15.49 5.15
N THR A 49 2.32 -15.36 3.84
CA THR A 49 2.89 -16.33 2.89
C THR A 49 3.79 -15.61 1.90
N ALA A 50 4.72 -16.34 1.29
CA ALA A 50 5.63 -15.78 0.29
C ALA A 50 4.93 -15.43 -1.03
N GLY A 51 3.81 -16.10 -1.37
CA GLY A 51 3.07 -15.86 -2.60
C GLY A 51 3.96 -15.88 -3.84
N GLU A 52 3.96 -14.79 -4.58
CA GLU A 52 4.74 -14.62 -5.83
C GLU A 52 6.13 -14.00 -5.61
N LEU A 53 6.53 -13.73 -4.37
CA LEU A 53 7.85 -13.14 -4.06
C LEU A 53 9.05 -14.02 -4.48
N PRO A 54 9.00 -15.37 -4.46
CA PRO A 54 10.14 -16.19 -4.88
C PRO A 54 10.66 -15.86 -6.27
N ALA A 55 9.79 -15.54 -7.24
CA ALA A 55 10.18 -15.16 -8.60
C ALA A 55 10.98 -13.86 -8.62
N LEU A 56 10.61 -12.87 -7.80
CA LEU A 56 11.37 -11.63 -7.65
C LEU A 56 12.71 -11.88 -6.93
N LYS A 57 12.72 -12.77 -5.96
CA LYS A 57 13.94 -13.14 -5.23
C LYS A 57 15.00 -13.75 -6.16
N GLU A 58 14.58 -14.54 -7.13
CA GLU A 58 15.50 -15.08 -8.15
C GLU A 58 16.17 -13.98 -8.97
N ILE A 59 15.44 -12.91 -9.29
CA ILE A 59 15.96 -11.80 -10.11
C ILE A 59 16.85 -10.87 -9.28
N TYR A 60 16.41 -10.50 -8.07
CA TYR A 60 17.00 -9.41 -7.29
C TYR A 60 17.86 -9.86 -6.11
N GLY A 61 17.83 -11.15 -5.79
CA GLY A 61 18.70 -11.73 -4.76
C GLY A 61 18.52 -11.05 -3.40
N GLU A 62 19.62 -10.67 -2.78
CA GLU A 62 19.65 -10.09 -1.44
C GLU A 62 19.03 -8.70 -1.34
N ARG A 63 18.74 -8.05 -2.45
CA ARG A 63 17.99 -6.78 -2.46
C ARG A 63 16.56 -6.94 -2.00
N LEU A 64 16.01 -8.14 -2.10
CA LEU A 64 14.69 -8.49 -1.58
C LEU A 64 14.85 -9.38 -0.36
N GLN A 65 14.36 -8.89 0.78
CA GLN A 65 14.29 -9.63 2.03
C GLN A 65 12.82 -9.83 2.40
N TRP A 66 12.45 -11.06 2.67
CA TRP A 66 11.09 -11.40 3.11
C TRP A 66 11.13 -12.06 4.47
N CYS A 67 10.17 -11.71 5.33
CA CYS A 67 9.88 -12.43 6.56
C CYS A 67 8.39 -12.78 6.63
N ALA A 68 8.11 -13.98 7.13
CA ALA A 68 6.74 -14.39 7.41
C ALA A 68 6.22 -13.65 8.64
N GLY A 69 5.00 -13.13 8.56
CA GLY A 69 4.37 -12.47 9.69
C GLY A 69 3.01 -11.90 9.34
N ASP A 70 2.27 -11.58 10.38
CA ASP A 70 0.93 -11.02 10.32
C ASP A 70 0.92 -9.63 10.95
N VAL A 71 0.39 -8.63 10.24
CA VAL A 71 0.33 -7.24 10.74
C VAL A 71 -0.59 -7.09 11.95
N THR A 72 -1.42 -8.09 12.24
CA THR A 72 -2.24 -8.14 13.48
C THR A 72 -1.47 -8.66 14.68
N CYS A 73 -0.26 -9.16 14.49
CA CYS A 73 0.60 -9.72 15.54
C CYS A 73 1.71 -8.73 15.91
N GLN A 74 1.69 -8.20 17.12
CA GLN A 74 2.70 -7.24 17.59
C GLN A 74 4.11 -7.82 17.57
N ASP A 75 4.28 -9.09 17.94
CA ASP A 75 5.59 -9.74 17.93
C ASP A 75 6.17 -9.82 16.50
N ASP A 76 5.32 -10.07 15.50
CA ASP A 76 5.75 -10.10 14.11
C ASP A 76 6.18 -8.69 13.63
N LEU A 77 5.46 -7.66 14.02
CA LEU A 77 5.83 -6.27 13.70
C LEU A 77 7.13 -5.86 14.40
N GLN A 78 7.36 -6.30 15.62
CA GLN A 78 8.63 -6.06 16.32
C GLN A 78 9.80 -6.78 15.62
N GLN A 79 9.59 -7.99 15.12
CA GLN A 79 10.59 -8.67 14.30
C GLN A 79 10.88 -7.92 13.00
N LEU A 80 9.85 -7.41 12.34
CA LEU A 80 10.02 -6.59 11.14
C LEU A 80 10.88 -5.35 11.44
N ALA A 81 10.62 -4.67 12.55
CA ALA A 81 11.41 -3.52 12.97
C ALA A 81 12.87 -3.87 13.24
N ARG A 82 13.13 -5.00 13.90
CA ARG A 82 14.51 -5.49 14.13
C ARG A 82 15.23 -5.79 12.82
N ARG A 83 14.55 -6.40 11.86
CA ARG A 83 15.11 -6.66 10.52
C ARG A 83 15.43 -5.36 9.80
N ALA A 84 14.55 -4.37 9.88
CA ALA A 84 14.77 -3.05 9.29
C ALA A 84 15.99 -2.36 9.90
N ALA A 85 16.15 -2.43 11.22
CA ALA A 85 17.30 -1.84 11.92
C ALA A 85 18.65 -2.38 11.41
N VAL A 86 18.72 -3.66 11.04
CA VAL A 86 19.93 -4.29 10.50
C VAL A 86 20.21 -3.81 9.06
N LEU A 87 19.15 -3.58 8.27
CA LEU A 87 19.29 -3.25 6.84
C LEU A 87 19.57 -1.77 6.58
N GLY A 88 19.42 -0.93 7.57
CA GLY A 88 19.67 0.50 7.48
C GLY A 88 18.40 1.33 7.63
N PRO A 89 18.50 2.68 7.53
CA PRO A 89 17.34 3.54 7.74
C PRO A 89 16.25 3.25 6.72
N VAL A 90 14.99 3.26 7.17
CA VAL A 90 13.82 3.10 6.32
C VAL A 90 13.50 4.45 5.68
N VAL A 91 13.66 4.54 4.37
CA VAL A 91 13.38 5.77 3.62
C VAL A 91 11.93 5.82 3.16
N TRP A 92 11.37 4.66 2.82
CA TRP A 92 9.99 4.53 2.34
C TRP A 92 9.28 3.41 3.09
N LEU A 93 8.08 3.70 3.57
CA LEU A 93 7.24 2.74 4.27
C LEU A 93 5.86 2.72 3.61
N VAL A 94 5.42 1.54 3.17
CA VAL A 94 4.10 1.35 2.56
C VAL A 94 3.38 0.18 3.24
N PRO A 95 2.53 0.46 4.22
CA PRO A 95 1.65 -0.55 4.81
C PRO A 95 0.54 -0.92 3.82
N CYS A 96 0.75 -1.99 3.05
CA CYS A 96 -0.13 -2.39 1.95
C CYS A 96 -0.93 -3.67 2.24
N ALA A 97 -0.67 -4.35 3.37
CA ALA A 97 -1.45 -5.53 3.75
C ALA A 97 -2.93 -5.16 3.92
N GLY A 98 -3.80 -5.91 3.28
CA GLY A 98 -5.23 -5.64 3.32
C GLY A 98 -6.06 -6.87 2.98
N ILE A 99 -7.30 -6.85 3.46
CA ILE A 99 -8.33 -7.84 3.15
C ILE A 99 -9.64 -7.12 2.80
N ALA A 100 -10.48 -7.78 2.03
CA ALA A 100 -11.85 -7.35 1.77
C ALA A 100 -12.78 -8.54 1.98
N GLU A 101 -13.88 -8.31 2.69
CA GLU A 101 -14.86 -9.34 3.04
C GLU A 101 -16.26 -8.76 2.87
N MET A 102 -17.11 -9.47 2.11
CA MET A 102 -18.53 -9.16 2.03
C MET A 102 -19.23 -9.60 3.31
N ALA A 103 -19.99 -8.71 3.92
CA ALA A 103 -20.71 -9.02 5.17
C ALA A 103 -21.94 -8.13 5.32
N ASP A 104 -22.85 -8.54 6.18
CA ASP A 104 -23.93 -7.65 6.63
C ASP A 104 -23.34 -6.39 7.27
N SER A 105 -23.91 -5.25 6.95
CA SER A 105 -23.41 -3.94 7.41
C SER A 105 -23.46 -3.75 8.94
N LEU A 106 -24.25 -4.57 9.63
CA LEU A 106 -24.35 -4.55 11.09
C LEU A 106 -23.52 -5.66 11.78
N ASP A 107 -22.78 -6.45 11.00
CA ASP A 107 -21.86 -7.45 11.55
C ASP A 107 -20.57 -6.77 12.05
N MET A 108 -20.55 -6.47 13.34
CA MET A 108 -19.41 -5.80 13.98
C MET A 108 -18.18 -6.69 14.08
N LEU A 109 -18.32 -8.02 14.05
CA LEU A 109 -17.17 -8.93 14.03
C LEU A 109 -16.46 -8.86 12.67
N ALA A 110 -17.21 -8.74 11.58
CA ALA A 110 -16.64 -8.52 10.26
C ALA A 110 -15.89 -7.17 10.20
N PHE A 111 -16.44 -6.13 10.81
CA PHE A 111 -15.75 -4.85 10.94
C PHE A 111 -14.43 -5.00 11.72
N GLN A 112 -14.44 -5.67 12.85
CA GLN A 112 -13.26 -5.85 13.68
C GLN A 112 -12.16 -6.63 12.95
N ARG A 113 -12.53 -7.69 12.22
CA ARG A 113 -11.56 -8.46 11.44
C ARG A 113 -10.88 -7.62 10.37
N GLN A 114 -11.66 -6.85 9.62
CA GLN A 114 -11.13 -6.02 8.53
C GLN A 114 -10.35 -4.82 9.06
N TRP A 115 -10.84 -4.18 10.12
CA TRP A 115 -10.10 -3.10 10.78
C TRP A 115 -8.76 -3.58 11.34
N ALA A 116 -8.71 -4.76 11.95
CA ALA A 116 -7.49 -5.31 12.53
C ALA A 116 -6.35 -5.39 11.50
N VAL A 117 -6.65 -5.75 10.27
CA VAL A 117 -5.67 -5.81 9.17
C VAL A 117 -5.52 -4.45 8.49
N ASN A 118 -6.61 -3.90 7.98
CA ASN A 118 -6.60 -2.75 7.06
C ASN A 118 -6.28 -1.42 7.74
N GLY A 119 -6.68 -1.28 8.99
CA GLY A 119 -6.51 -0.04 9.75
C GLY A 119 -5.49 -0.19 10.86
N ALA A 120 -5.83 -0.92 11.92
CA ALA A 120 -4.94 -1.13 13.05
C ALA A 120 -3.60 -1.75 12.62
N GLY A 121 -3.61 -2.74 11.71
CA GLY A 121 -2.40 -3.36 11.20
C GLY A 121 -1.49 -2.37 10.48
N ALA A 122 -2.05 -1.50 9.65
CA ALA A 122 -1.29 -0.46 8.95
C ALA A 122 -0.70 0.58 9.93
N LEU A 123 -1.50 1.03 10.89
CA LEU A 123 -1.07 2.01 11.90
C LEU A 123 -0.03 1.42 12.84
N ASN A 124 -0.20 0.18 13.28
CA ASN A 124 0.77 -0.54 14.12
C ASN A 124 2.08 -0.81 13.36
N THR A 125 2.02 -0.99 12.07
CA THR A 125 3.22 -1.09 11.22
C THR A 125 4.03 0.21 11.29
N LEU A 126 3.39 1.35 11.11
CA LEU A 126 4.06 2.65 11.27
C LEU A 126 4.60 2.83 12.70
N ALA A 127 3.80 2.49 13.72
CA ALA A 127 4.23 2.59 15.11
C ALA A 127 5.48 1.75 15.39
N ALA A 128 5.53 0.52 14.89
CA ALA A 128 6.67 -0.38 15.07
C ALA A 128 7.94 0.12 14.34
N LEU A 129 7.78 0.72 13.15
CA LEU A 129 8.89 1.15 12.30
C LEU A 129 9.31 2.61 12.52
N ARG A 130 8.56 3.39 13.30
CA ARG A 130 8.81 4.83 13.42
C ARG A 130 10.21 5.18 13.92
N GLY A 131 10.77 4.37 14.81
CA GLY A 131 12.13 4.55 15.31
C GLY A 131 13.23 4.22 14.30
N GLU A 132 12.87 3.54 13.21
CA GLU A 132 13.79 3.12 12.14
C GLU A 132 13.68 4.00 10.88
N LEU A 133 12.78 5.00 10.88
CA LEU A 133 12.60 5.88 9.74
C LEU A 133 13.80 6.80 9.55
N ALA A 134 14.21 6.95 8.31
CA ALA A 134 15.17 7.97 7.89
C ALA A 134 14.57 9.39 8.08
N SER A 135 15.41 10.39 8.00
CA SER A 135 15.02 11.79 7.92
C SER A 135 15.80 12.46 6.78
N PRO A 136 15.19 12.71 5.63
CA PRO A 136 13.76 12.57 5.30
C PRO A 136 13.31 11.14 5.03
N ALA A 137 12.01 10.88 5.23
CA ALA A 137 11.34 9.65 4.85
C ALA A 137 9.93 9.94 4.32
N SER A 138 9.33 8.96 3.68
CA SER A 138 7.97 9.06 3.16
C SER A 138 7.18 7.79 3.43
N VAL A 139 5.94 7.96 3.87
CA VAL A 139 5.00 6.89 4.15
C VAL A 139 3.78 7.06 3.25
N VAL A 140 3.33 5.98 2.62
CA VAL A 140 2.09 5.96 1.85
C VAL A 140 1.20 4.86 2.37
N PHE A 141 0.01 5.23 2.83
CA PHE A 141 -1.05 4.27 3.15
C PHE A 141 -1.92 4.02 1.93
N VAL A 142 -2.44 2.81 1.84
CA VAL A 142 -3.35 2.41 0.76
C VAL A 142 -4.78 2.42 1.29
N SER A 143 -5.58 3.35 0.78
CA SER A 143 -7.00 3.48 1.07
C SER A 143 -7.83 2.79 -0.01
N SER A 144 -8.95 3.34 -0.40
CA SER A 144 -9.83 2.78 -1.44
C SER A 144 -10.67 3.89 -2.07
N PHE A 145 -10.94 3.75 -3.37
CA PHE A 145 -11.87 4.61 -4.08
C PHE A 145 -13.29 4.61 -3.48
N LEU A 146 -13.61 3.56 -2.70
CA LEU A 146 -14.94 3.40 -2.08
C LEU A 146 -15.16 4.28 -0.85
N THR A 147 -14.14 4.93 -0.29
CA THR A 147 -14.29 5.72 0.94
C THR A 147 -15.27 6.89 0.82
N GLY A 148 -15.48 7.39 -0.38
CA GLY A 148 -16.48 8.43 -0.66
C GLY A 148 -17.77 7.92 -1.31
N SER A 149 -17.97 6.60 -1.33
CA SER A 149 -19.09 5.94 -2.01
C SER A 149 -19.82 4.98 -1.09
N SER A 150 -20.83 4.32 -1.62
CA SER A 150 -21.52 3.21 -0.96
C SER A 150 -21.44 1.96 -1.82
N PHE A 151 -21.31 0.81 -1.16
CA PHE A 151 -21.36 -0.48 -1.82
C PHE A 151 -22.00 -1.49 -0.86
N PRO A 152 -23.21 -1.99 -1.14
CA PRO A 152 -23.88 -2.97 -0.28
C PRO A 152 -22.98 -4.20 -0.04
N GLY A 153 -22.85 -4.60 1.21
CA GLY A 153 -21.98 -5.72 1.62
C GLY A 153 -20.54 -5.32 1.96
N LEU A 154 -20.11 -4.11 1.64
CA LEU A 154 -18.74 -3.64 1.93
C LEU A 154 -18.70 -2.50 2.96
N ALA A 155 -19.76 -2.28 3.75
CA ALA A 155 -19.78 -1.20 4.74
C ALA A 155 -18.61 -1.28 5.73
N ALA A 156 -18.30 -2.46 6.24
CA ALA A 156 -17.19 -2.65 7.18
C ALA A 156 -15.83 -2.35 6.53
N TYR A 157 -15.63 -2.80 5.31
CA TYR A 157 -14.41 -2.49 4.53
C TYR A 157 -14.26 -0.99 4.31
N ILE A 158 -15.32 -0.34 3.85
CA ILE A 158 -15.33 1.11 3.56
C ILE A 158 -15.06 1.91 4.83
N ALA A 159 -15.74 1.58 5.93
CA ALA A 159 -15.58 2.28 7.21
C ALA A 159 -14.13 2.17 7.72
N GLY A 160 -13.53 0.99 7.64
CA GLY A 160 -12.14 0.79 8.04
C GLY A 160 -11.14 1.58 7.20
N LYS A 161 -11.33 1.60 5.87
CA LYS A 161 -10.49 2.38 4.97
C LYS A 161 -10.69 3.90 5.17
N ALA A 162 -11.91 4.34 5.40
CA ALA A 162 -12.20 5.75 5.69
C ALA A 162 -11.59 6.21 7.02
N ALA A 163 -11.64 5.38 8.05
CA ALA A 163 -11.02 5.66 9.35
C ALA A 163 -9.50 5.78 9.21
N LEU A 164 -8.86 4.87 8.49
CA LEU A 164 -7.42 4.93 8.20
C LEU A 164 -7.05 6.24 7.48
N ALA A 165 -7.81 6.60 6.45
CA ALA A 165 -7.57 7.82 5.68
C ALA A 165 -7.67 9.08 6.55
N ALA A 166 -8.68 9.14 7.43
CA ALA A 166 -8.84 10.24 8.36
C ALA A 166 -7.67 10.36 9.34
N GLN A 167 -7.22 9.25 9.88
CA GLN A 167 -6.10 9.23 10.83
C GLN A 167 -4.77 9.57 10.15
N ALA A 168 -4.54 9.11 8.94
CA ALA A 168 -3.33 9.41 8.17
C ALA A 168 -3.14 10.92 7.93
N ARG A 169 -4.22 11.67 7.70
CA ARG A 169 -4.13 13.13 7.54
C ARG A 169 -3.60 13.82 8.81
N THR A 170 -4.06 13.39 9.98
CA THR A 170 -3.54 13.91 11.25
C THR A 170 -2.09 13.50 11.48
N LEU A 171 -1.75 12.24 11.20
CA LEU A 171 -0.38 11.76 11.29
C LEU A 171 0.57 12.55 10.36
N ALA A 172 0.11 12.95 9.18
CA ALA A 172 0.91 13.78 8.27
C ALA A 172 1.35 15.09 8.92
N VAL A 173 0.49 15.72 9.70
CA VAL A 173 0.81 16.95 10.46
C VAL A 173 1.78 16.64 11.61
N GLU A 174 1.52 15.58 12.36
CA GLU A 174 2.32 15.22 13.54
C GLU A 174 3.74 14.78 13.17
N PHE A 175 3.90 14.04 12.06
CA PHE A 175 5.19 13.50 11.63
C PHE A 175 6.04 14.50 10.84
N ALA A 176 5.48 15.62 10.40
CA ALA A 176 6.22 16.62 9.63
C ALA A 176 7.46 17.16 10.38
N ARG A 177 7.40 17.27 11.69
CA ARG A 177 8.53 17.70 12.54
C ARG A 177 9.72 16.74 12.51
N TYR A 178 9.50 15.49 12.10
CA TYR A 178 10.57 14.49 11.93
C TYR A 178 11.07 14.41 10.49
N ASP A 179 10.63 15.32 9.63
CA ASP A 179 10.89 15.31 8.20
C ASP A 179 10.37 14.03 7.53
N VAL A 180 9.19 13.58 7.97
CA VAL A 180 8.48 12.43 7.42
C VAL A 180 7.19 12.92 6.77
N ARG A 181 7.02 12.68 5.47
CA ARG A 181 5.78 12.95 4.76
C ARG A 181 4.89 11.71 4.80
N ILE A 182 3.60 11.92 5.02
CA ILE A 182 2.60 10.85 5.01
C ILE A 182 1.50 11.22 4.04
N ASN A 183 1.19 10.32 3.13
CA ASN A 183 0.15 10.47 2.12
C ASN A 183 -0.62 9.15 1.94
N LEU A 184 -1.65 9.20 1.10
CA LEU A 184 -2.48 8.04 0.77
C LEU A 184 -2.66 7.93 -0.74
N VAL A 185 -2.89 6.71 -1.19
CA VAL A 185 -3.42 6.40 -2.51
C VAL A 185 -4.73 5.65 -2.34
N SER A 186 -5.74 6.02 -3.12
CA SER A 186 -7.04 5.34 -3.16
C SER A 186 -7.20 4.64 -4.52
N PRO A 187 -6.84 3.35 -4.61
CA PRO A 187 -7.00 2.60 -5.84
C PRO A 187 -8.46 2.36 -6.17
N GLY A 188 -8.81 2.45 -7.44
CA GLY A 188 -10.05 1.95 -7.99
C GLY A 188 -10.02 0.44 -8.20
N PRO A 189 -11.00 -0.10 -8.94
CA PRO A 189 -11.03 -1.53 -9.27
C PRO A 189 -9.75 -1.94 -9.99
N THR A 190 -8.95 -2.75 -9.31
CA THR A 190 -7.62 -3.20 -9.78
C THR A 190 -7.66 -4.71 -9.98
N ALA A 191 -7.07 -5.19 -11.06
CA ALA A 191 -6.99 -6.62 -11.36
C ALA A 191 -6.00 -7.29 -10.40
N THR A 192 -6.51 -7.80 -9.29
CA THR A 192 -5.73 -8.47 -8.23
C THR A 192 -6.50 -9.66 -7.67
N SER A 193 -5.80 -10.56 -6.97
CA SER A 193 -6.39 -11.72 -6.30
C SER A 193 -7.29 -11.38 -5.11
N MET A 194 -7.33 -10.12 -4.66
CA MET A 194 -8.22 -9.70 -3.57
C MET A 194 -9.69 -9.99 -3.88
N TRP A 195 -10.09 -9.89 -5.15
CA TRP A 195 -11.45 -10.17 -5.61
C TRP A 195 -11.86 -11.63 -5.39
N ASP A 196 -10.91 -12.56 -5.43
CA ASP A 196 -11.15 -13.99 -5.24
C ASP A 196 -11.54 -14.36 -3.80
N HIS A 197 -11.29 -13.46 -2.85
CA HIS A 197 -11.52 -13.66 -1.42
C HIS A 197 -12.76 -12.95 -0.87
N LEU A 198 -13.61 -12.39 -1.74
CA LEU A 198 -14.83 -11.67 -1.31
C LEU A 198 -15.94 -12.61 -0.84
N GLY A 199 -15.82 -13.93 -1.06
CA GLY A 199 -16.86 -14.90 -0.73
C GLY A 199 -17.98 -14.97 -1.77
N LEU A 200 -17.73 -14.47 -2.97
CA LEU A 200 -18.68 -14.49 -4.09
C LEU A 200 -18.39 -15.67 -5.01
N SER A 201 -19.44 -16.18 -5.67
CA SER A 201 -19.29 -17.15 -6.75
C SER A 201 -18.64 -16.50 -7.98
N GLU A 202 -18.15 -17.32 -8.92
CA GLU A 202 -17.57 -16.84 -10.17
C GLU A 202 -18.55 -15.97 -10.96
N SER A 203 -19.83 -16.38 -11.05
CA SER A 203 -20.86 -15.59 -11.74
C SER A 203 -21.18 -14.28 -11.02
N GLU A 204 -21.20 -14.29 -9.68
CA GLU A 204 -21.38 -13.05 -8.90
C GLU A 204 -20.19 -12.09 -9.08
N LEU A 205 -18.96 -12.60 -9.13
CA LEU A 205 -17.77 -11.81 -9.43
C LEU A 205 -17.83 -11.18 -10.83
N ASP A 206 -18.27 -11.94 -11.83
CA ASP A 206 -18.45 -11.44 -13.19
C ASP A 206 -19.49 -10.31 -13.24
N ASP A 207 -20.60 -10.44 -12.52
CA ASP A 207 -21.63 -9.42 -12.44
C ASP A 207 -21.11 -8.13 -11.76
N VAL A 208 -20.36 -8.28 -10.69
CA VAL A 208 -19.70 -7.15 -10.01
C VAL A 208 -18.69 -6.47 -10.94
N ALA A 209 -17.86 -7.24 -11.62
CA ALA A 209 -16.87 -6.73 -12.57
C ALA A 209 -17.52 -5.97 -13.71
N ASP A 210 -18.62 -6.49 -14.28
CA ASP A 210 -19.39 -5.82 -15.33
C ASP A 210 -20.01 -4.50 -14.85
N THR A 211 -20.57 -4.51 -13.65
CA THR A 211 -21.18 -3.31 -13.05
C THR A 211 -20.14 -2.23 -12.80
N LEU A 212 -18.99 -2.59 -12.23
CA LEU A 212 -17.89 -1.64 -11.99
C LEU A 212 -17.29 -1.15 -13.30
N GLY A 213 -17.09 -2.07 -14.26
CA GLY A 213 -16.47 -1.76 -15.55
C GLY A 213 -17.19 -0.68 -16.35
N LYS A 214 -18.52 -0.57 -16.21
CA LYS A 214 -19.32 0.46 -16.89
C LYS A 214 -18.98 1.89 -16.46
N ARG A 215 -18.44 2.07 -15.26
CA ARG A 215 -18.05 3.38 -14.72
C ARG A 215 -16.58 3.71 -14.96
N LEU A 216 -15.79 2.77 -15.44
CA LEU A 216 -14.38 2.98 -15.76
C LEU A 216 -14.24 3.61 -17.14
N LEU A 217 -13.57 4.76 -17.24
CA LEU A 217 -13.47 5.50 -18.50
C LEU A 217 -12.81 4.68 -19.62
N PRO A 218 -11.73 3.90 -19.37
CA PRO A 218 -11.17 3.03 -20.39
C PRO A 218 -11.92 1.70 -20.55
N GLY A 219 -12.94 1.43 -19.71
CA GLY A 219 -13.76 0.22 -19.80
C GLY A 219 -13.14 -1.05 -19.19
N HIS A 220 -12.05 -0.94 -18.46
CA HIS A 220 -11.39 -2.07 -17.81
C HIS A 220 -10.81 -1.69 -16.45
N PHE A 221 -10.50 -2.69 -15.62
CA PHE A 221 -9.83 -2.52 -14.34
C PHE A 221 -8.40 -1.98 -14.53
N LEU A 222 -7.89 -1.33 -13.47
CA LEU A 222 -6.50 -0.91 -13.44
C LEU A 222 -5.56 -2.11 -13.36
N ASP A 223 -4.39 -1.96 -13.96
CA ASP A 223 -3.24 -2.80 -13.63
C ASP A 223 -2.65 -2.37 -12.29
N ALA A 224 -2.17 -3.34 -11.51
CA ALA A 224 -1.52 -3.05 -10.23
C ALA A 224 -0.32 -2.11 -10.39
N SER A 225 0.39 -2.17 -11.53
CA SER A 225 1.51 -1.28 -11.85
C SER A 225 1.10 0.19 -11.97
N ALA A 226 -0.10 0.48 -12.43
CA ALA A 226 -0.60 1.86 -12.52
C ALA A 226 -0.73 2.48 -11.13
N VAL A 227 -1.22 1.72 -10.16
CA VAL A 227 -1.30 2.15 -8.76
C VAL A 227 0.10 2.26 -8.15
N ALA A 228 0.96 1.27 -8.36
CA ALA A 228 2.33 1.27 -7.85
C ALA A 228 3.12 2.50 -8.31
N ASN A 229 2.98 2.91 -9.56
CA ASN A 229 3.67 4.08 -10.09
C ASN A 229 3.26 5.38 -9.38
N VAL A 230 2.00 5.54 -9.03
CA VAL A 230 1.52 6.70 -8.26
C VAL A 230 2.07 6.68 -6.84
N ILE A 231 2.10 5.50 -6.20
CA ILE A 231 2.71 5.34 -4.88
C ILE A 231 4.18 5.76 -4.93
N ILE A 232 4.93 5.28 -5.91
CA ILE A 232 6.36 5.62 -6.07
C ILE A 232 6.54 7.13 -6.24
N PHE A 233 5.70 7.78 -7.02
CA PHE A 233 5.77 9.24 -7.16
C PHE A 233 5.56 9.94 -5.80
N GLN A 234 4.56 9.54 -5.03
CA GLN A 234 4.33 10.09 -3.69
C GLN A 234 5.50 9.84 -2.74
N LEU A 235 6.17 8.70 -2.84
CA LEU A 235 7.36 8.39 -2.05
C LEU A 235 8.57 9.25 -2.46
N SER A 236 8.64 9.68 -3.71
CA SER A 236 9.80 10.33 -4.31
C SER A 236 9.95 11.79 -3.89
N GLN A 237 11.15 12.33 -4.09
CA GLN A 237 11.43 13.76 -3.89
C GLN A 237 10.64 14.66 -4.85
N GLY A 238 10.15 14.10 -5.96
CA GLY A 238 9.22 14.81 -6.85
C GLY A 238 7.95 15.28 -6.12
N ALA A 239 7.53 14.56 -5.11
CA ALA A 239 6.36 14.87 -4.28
C ALA A 239 6.69 15.57 -2.96
N ARG A 240 7.86 16.22 -2.83
CA ARG A 240 8.32 16.83 -1.56
C ARG A 240 7.40 17.90 -0.99
N GLY A 241 6.52 18.46 -1.78
CA GLY A 241 5.51 19.43 -1.33
C GLY A 241 4.16 18.82 -1.00
N VAL A 242 4.02 17.48 -1.05
CA VAL A 242 2.76 16.76 -0.89
C VAL A 242 2.69 16.17 0.52
N TYR A 243 1.71 16.62 1.31
CA TYR A 243 1.48 16.20 2.69
C TYR A 243 -0.01 15.91 2.90
N GLY A 244 -0.32 14.75 3.46
CA GLY A 244 -1.68 14.39 3.89
C GLY A 244 -2.69 14.28 2.75
N GLN A 245 -2.22 14.08 1.52
CA GLN A 245 -3.09 13.98 0.35
C GLN A 245 -3.51 12.53 0.10
N ASP A 246 -4.74 12.37 -0.35
CA ASP A 246 -5.29 11.10 -0.79
C ASP A 246 -5.56 11.19 -2.29
N TRP A 247 -4.75 10.50 -3.09
CA TRP A 247 -4.86 10.53 -4.55
C TRP A 247 -5.59 9.30 -5.07
N LYS A 248 -6.67 9.54 -5.78
CA LYS A 248 -7.42 8.48 -6.45
C LYS A 248 -6.72 8.05 -7.73
N VAL A 249 -6.57 6.74 -7.88
CA VAL A 249 -6.09 6.09 -9.10
C VAL A 249 -7.16 5.08 -9.50
N ASP A 250 -8.20 5.53 -10.18
CA ASP A 250 -9.46 4.80 -10.27
C ASP A 250 -10.04 4.70 -11.69
N ASN A 251 -9.24 4.99 -12.72
CA ASN A 251 -9.72 5.03 -14.11
C ASN A 251 -11.00 5.86 -14.27
N GLY A 252 -11.14 6.92 -13.47
CA GLY A 252 -12.28 7.84 -13.55
C GLY A 252 -13.57 7.32 -12.93
N TYR A 253 -13.54 6.21 -12.21
CA TYR A 253 -14.75 5.60 -11.61
C TYR A 253 -15.57 6.60 -10.79
N THR A 254 -14.93 7.44 -9.99
CA THR A 254 -15.62 8.37 -9.09
C THR A 254 -16.16 9.64 -9.79
N LEU A 255 -15.96 9.77 -11.08
CA LEU A 255 -16.45 10.90 -11.87
C LEU A 255 -17.88 10.67 -12.42
N SER A 256 -18.37 9.45 -12.38
CA SER A 256 -19.67 9.09 -12.96
C SER A 256 -20.66 8.58 -11.93
#